data_fd3c62705085fa029c98899c5eb9b991
#
_entry.id   fd3c62705085fa029c98899c5eb9b991
#
_cell.length_a   1.000
_cell.length_b   1.000
_cell.length_c   1.000
_cell.angle_alpha   90.00
_cell.angle_beta   90.00
_cell.angle_gamma   90.00
#
_symmetry.space_group_name_H-M   'P 1'
#
loop_
_entity.id
_entity.type
_entity.pdbx_description
1 polymer ?
#
loop_
_entity_poly.entity_id
_entity_poly.type
_entity_poly.pdbx_seq_one_letter_code
_entity_poly.pdbx_strand_id
1 'polypeptide(L)'
;GALNGKVGAAFTSTATQHGGQETTLFSIITNLLHFGMVIVGLPYSFQGQMTLDEVVGGAPYGATTIAGGQGQRQPSATELDGARFQGRLVAETANKLFGA
;
A
#
# COMPACT_ATOMS: atom_id res chain seq x y z
N GLY A 1 18.52 1.10 15.80
CA GLY A 1 17.19 1.11 16.09
C GLY A 1 16.43 -0.19 16.13
N ALA A 2 15.36 -0.17 16.86
CA ALA A 2 14.51 -1.33 17.07
C ALA A 2 13.84 -1.82 15.77
N LEU A 3 13.67 -0.95 14.78
CA LEU A 3 13.00 -1.30 13.52
C LEU A 3 13.97 -1.65 12.39
N ASN A 4 15.27 -1.51 12.64
CA ASN A 4 16.27 -1.77 11.61
C ASN A 4 16.14 -3.19 11.06
N GLY A 5 16.06 -3.31 9.74
CA GLY A 5 15.93 -4.59 9.06
C GLY A 5 14.54 -5.20 9.03
N LYS A 6 13.60 -4.64 9.76
CA LYS A 6 12.20 -5.13 9.74
C LYS A 6 11.51 -4.71 8.45
N VAL A 7 10.47 -5.45 8.08
CA VAL A 7 9.68 -5.16 6.87
C VAL A 7 8.66 -4.07 7.18
N GLY A 8 8.60 -3.08 6.30
CA GLY A 8 7.62 -2.00 6.39
C GLY A 8 6.88 -1.81 5.08
N ALA A 9 5.66 -1.32 5.18
CA ALA A 9 4.83 -1.02 4.03
C ALA A 9 3.91 0.15 4.37
N ALA A 10 3.34 0.78 3.34
CA ALA A 10 2.46 1.92 3.51
C ALA A 10 1.16 1.70 2.73
N PHE A 11 0.08 2.24 3.26
CA PHE A 11 -1.21 2.32 2.57
C PHE A 11 -1.90 3.60 3.02
N THR A 12 -2.86 4.07 2.21
CA THR A 12 -3.56 5.31 2.56
C THR A 12 -4.94 5.39 1.93
N SER A 13 -5.70 6.37 2.38
CA SER A 13 -7.00 6.74 1.84
C SER A 13 -6.99 8.24 1.57
N THR A 14 -7.57 8.65 0.44
CA THR A 14 -7.74 10.06 0.10
C THR A 14 -9.17 10.32 -0.32
N ALA A 15 -9.59 11.58 -0.22
CA ALA A 15 -10.94 11.97 -0.65
C ALA A 15 -11.09 11.85 -2.17
N THR A 16 -10.05 12.19 -2.93
CA THR A 16 -10.10 12.25 -4.39
C THR A 16 -9.01 11.38 -5.00
N GLN A 17 -9.17 11.08 -6.30
CA GLN A 17 -8.21 10.28 -7.06
C GLN A 17 -6.80 10.85 -7.03
N HIS A 18 -6.68 12.16 -7.12
CA HIS A 18 -5.38 12.83 -7.23
C HIS A 18 -5.06 13.67 -6.00
N GLY A 19 -5.72 13.39 -4.88
CA GLY A 19 -5.61 14.18 -3.66
C GLY A 19 -4.47 13.79 -2.74
N GLY A 20 -3.40 13.21 -3.28
CA GLY A 20 -2.17 12.99 -2.53
C GLY A 20 -1.87 11.53 -2.18
N GLN A 21 -2.42 10.57 -2.90
CA GLN A 21 -2.15 9.16 -2.59
C GLN A 21 -0.66 8.84 -2.66
N GLU A 22 -0.01 9.17 -3.78
CA GLU A 22 1.41 8.88 -3.98
C GLU A 22 2.29 9.66 -3.02
N THR A 23 2.01 10.95 -2.85
CA THR A 23 2.84 11.80 -1.95
C THR A 23 2.74 11.32 -0.50
N THR A 24 1.56 10.89 -0.06
CA THR A 24 1.39 10.34 1.28
C THR A 24 2.18 9.03 1.44
N LEU A 25 2.08 8.14 0.45
CA LEU A 25 2.83 6.88 0.48
C LEU A 25 4.33 7.13 0.52
N PHE A 26 4.84 8.04 -0.32
CA PHE A 26 6.27 8.40 -0.31
C PHE A 26 6.70 9.01 1.01
N SER A 27 5.87 9.85 1.63
CA SER A 27 6.18 10.42 2.94
C SER A 27 6.33 9.34 4.00
N ILE A 28 5.44 8.36 4.01
CA ILE A 28 5.52 7.23 4.94
C ILE A 28 6.77 6.40 4.65
N ILE A 29 6.99 6.03 3.39
CA ILE A 29 8.13 5.21 2.98
C ILE A 29 9.45 5.89 3.33
N THR A 30 9.55 7.21 3.13
CA THR A 30 10.74 7.96 3.50
C THR A 30 11.06 7.79 4.98
N ASN A 31 10.07 7.88 5.85
CA ASN A 31 10.26 7.67 7.27
C ASN A 31 10.68 6.23 7.60
N LEU A 32 10.07 5.26 6.94
CA LEU A 32 10.42 3.85 7.14
C LEU A 32 11.87 3.58 6.74
N LEU A 33 12.34 4.20 5.66
CA LEU A 33 13.73 4.09 5.23
C LEU A 33 14.69 4.69 6.26
N HIS A 34 14.32 5.80 6.88
CA HIS A 34 15.13 6.38 7.96
C HIS A 34 15.25 5.43 9.16
N PHE A 35 14.27 4.58 9.39
CA PHE A 35 14.32 3.55 10.42
C PHE A 35 15.11 2.30 10.01
N GLY A 36 15.61 2.26 8.77
CA GLY A 36 16.37 1.11 8.27
C GLY A 36 15.50 -0.09 7.89
N MET A 37 14.23 0.14 7.59
CA MET A 37 13.29 -0.94 7.25
C MET A 37 13.44 -1.37 5.80
N VAL A 38 13.07 -2.63 5.54
CA VAL A 38 12.95 -3.17 4.19
C VAL A 38 11.54 -2.87 3.67
N ILE A 39 11.45 -2.13 2.58
CA ILE A 39 10.16 -1.66 2.08
C ILE A 39 9.54 -2.66 1.12
N VAL A 40 8.26 -2.94 1.32
CA VAL A 40 7.45 -3.76 0.42
C VAL A 40 6.30 -2.90 -0.09
N GLY A 41 6.19 -2.78 -1.40
CA GLY A 41 5.08 -2.08 -2.06
C GLY A 41 3.95 -3.03 -2.46
N LEU A 42 3.18 -2.59 -3.45
CA LEU A 42 2.13 -3.38 -4.09
C LEU A 42 2.55 -3.63 -5.54
N PRO A 43 3.20 -4.76 -5.83
CA PRO A 43 3.75 -5.00 -7.17
C PRO A 43 2.65 -5.22 -8.20
N TYR A 44 2.99 -5.05 -9.47
CA TYR A 44 2.05 -5.25 -10.58
C TYR A 44 1.64 -6.72 -10.76
N SER A 45 2.25 -7.65 -10.05
CA SER A 45 1.73 -9.02 -9.98
C SER A 45 0.33 -9.04 -9.35
N PHE A 46 -0.04 -8.04 -8.56
CA PHE A 46 -1.45 -7.76 -8.29
C PHE A 46 -2.01 -6.98 -9.49
N GLN A 47 -2.64 -7.70 -10.40
CA GLN A 47 -3.09 -7.12 -11.67
C GLN A 47 -4.33 -6.23 -11.53
N GLY A 48 -4.99 -6.25 -10.37
CA GLY A 48 -6.14 -5.38 -10.11
C GLY A 48 -5.83 -3.89 -10.24
N GLN A 49 -4.58 -3.48 -10.00
CA GLN A 49 -4.21 -2.07 -10.19
C GLN A 49 -4.07 -1.66 -11.66
N MET A 50 -4.16 -2.60 -12.59
CA MET A 50 -4.13 -2.31 -14.03
C MET A 50 -5.51 -2.07 -14.62
N THR A 51 -6.58 -2.20 -13.84
CA THR A 51 -7.95 -2.09 -14.36
C THR A 51 -8.24 -0.70 -14.89
N LEU A 52 -9.00 -0.67 -15.98
CA LEU A 52 -9.57 0.56 -16.54
C LEU A 52 -11.11 0.56 -16.46
N ASP A 53 -11.69 -0.49 -15.84
CA ASP A 53 -13.14 -0.70 -15.82
C ASP A 53 -13.84 0.08 -14.70
N GLU A 54 -13.07 0.57 -13.72
CA GLU A 54 -13.62 1.32 -12.60
C GLU A 54 -12.62 2.37 -12.11
N VAL A 55 -13.13 3.38 -11.43
CA VAL A 55 -12.29 4.31 -10.68
C VAL A 55 -11.85 3.60 -9.41
N VAL A 56 -10.56 3.39 -9.26
CA VAL A 56 -10.02 2.57 -8.18
C VAL A 56 -8.65 3.12 -7.74
N GLY A 57 -8.38 2.99 -6.45
CA GLY A 57 -7.06 3.27 -5.89
C GLY A 57 -6.09 2.12 -6.16
N GLY A 58 -4.91 2.23 -5.57
CA GLY A 58 -3.83 1.28 -5.72
C GLY A 58 -2.67 1.87 -6.50
N ALA A 59 -1.48 1.67 -5.97
CA ALA A 59 -0.25 2.14 -6.59
C ALA A 59 0.85 1.14 -6.27
N PRO A 60 1.93 1.08 -7.08
CA PRO A 60 3.03 0.16 -6.75
C PRO A 60 3.72 0.51 -5.44
N TYR A 61 3.45 1.70 -4.91
CA TYR A 61 4.02 2.18 -3.64
C TYR A 61 3.20 1.73 -2.43
N GLY A 62 1.97 1.28 -2.63
CA GLY A 62 1.09 0.79 -1.59
C GLY A 62 -0.38 0.80 -1.99
N ALA A 63 -1.18 0.04 -1.25
CA ALA A 63 -2.62 -0.02 -1.44
C ALA A 63 -3.25 1.32 -1.07
N THR A 64 -4.24 1.76 -1.84
CA THR A 64 -4.97 2.99 -1.57
C THR A 64 -6.45 2.84 -1.89
N THR A 65 -7.26 3.73 -1.32
CA THR A 65 -8.68 3.84 -1.65
C THR A 65 -9.08 5.30 -1.78
N ILE A 66 -10.11 5.54 -2.57
CA ILE A 66 -10.73 6.86 -2.76
C ILE A 66 -12.01 6.89 -1.94
N ALA A 67 -12.05 7.72 -0.92
CA ALA A 67 -13.17 7.74 0.03
C ALA A 67 -14.32 8.67 -0.39
N GLY A 68 -14.04 9.62 -1.28
CA GLY A 68 -14.98 10.69 -1.61
C GLY A 68 -14.84 11.86 -0.66
N GLY A 69 -15.24 13.05 -1.11
CA GLY A 69 -15.08 14.29 -0.34
C GLY A 69 -15.79 14.31 1.01
N GLN A 70 -16.76 13.42 1.21
CA GLN A 70 -17.51 13.30 2.47
C GLN A 70 -17.41 11.88 3.05
N GLY A 71 -16.45 11.09 2.59
CA GLY A 71 -16.27 9.73 3.08
C GLY A 71 -17.38 8.78 2.65
N GLN A 72 -18.10 9.10 1.60
CA GLN A 72 -19.30 8.35 1.21
C GLN A 72 -18.99 7.06 0.44
N ARG A 73 -17.75 6.89 -0.03
CA ARG A 73 -17.37 5.70 -0.79
C ARG A 73 -16.58 4.74 0.08
N GLN A 74 -17.04 3.51 0.17
CA GLN A 74 -16.32 2.43 0.83
C GLN A 74 -15.27 1.85 -0.11
N PRO A 75 -14.19 1.23 0.40
CA PRO A 75 -13.23 0.55 -0.45
C PRO A 75 -13.91 -0.48 -1.34
N SER A 76 -13.54 -0.49 -2.63
CA SER A 76 -14.06 -1.47 -3.58
C SER A 76 -13.45 -2.85 -3.31
N ALA A 77 -14.07 -3.88 -3.91
CA ALA A 77 -13.51 -5.24 -3.85
C ALA A 77 -12.08 -5.28 -4.38
N THR A 78 -11.80 -4.58 -5.49
CA THR A 78 -10.45 -4.51 -6.07
C THR A 78 -9.48 -3.86 -5.11
N GLU A 79 -9.87 -2.77 -4.46
CA GLU A 79 -9.01 -2.08 -3.49
C GLU A 79 -8.72 -2.97 -2.27
N LEU A 80 -9.73 -3.67 -1.76
CA LEU A 80 -9.55 -4.60 -0.64
C LEU A 80 -8.64 -5.76 -1.04
N ASP A 81 -8.79 -6.29 -2.24
CA ASP A 81 -7.91 -7.36 -2.74
C ASP A 81 -6.47 -6.89 -2.83
N GLY A 82 -6.25 -5.65 -3.25
CA GLY A 82 -4.92 -5.04 -3.28
C GLY A 82 -4.30 -4.94 -1.89
N ALA A 83 -5.07 -4.47 -0.92
CA ALA A 83 -4.60 -4.38 0.46
C ALA A 83 -4.27 -5.76 1.04
N ARG A 84 -5.10 -6.77 0.77
CA ARG A 84 -4.85 -8.15 1.19
C ARG A 84 -3.60 -8.72 0.53
N PHE A 85 -3.43 -8.47 -0.76
CA PHE A 85 -2.24 -8.89 -1.50
C PHE A 85 -0.98 -8.30 -0.86
N GLN A 86 -0.99 -6.99 -0.59
CA GLN A 86 0.14 -6.32 0.03
C GLN A 86 0.43 -6.87 1.44
N GLY A 87 -0.60 -7.04 2.25
CA GLY A 87 -0.44 -7.59 3.60
C GLY A 87 0.14 -8.99 3.60
N ARG A 88 -0.32 -9.85 2.67
CA ARG A 88 0.23 -11.19 2.50
C ARG A 88 1.69 -11.14 2.08
N LEU A 89 2.03 -10.26 1.16
CA LEU A 89 3.40 -10.11 0.67
C LEU A 89 4.33 -9.62 1.79
N VAL A 90 3.86 -8.70 2.64
CA VAL A 90 4.61 -8.27 3.82
C VAL A 90 4.92 -9.46 4.72
N ALA A 91 3.91 -10.28 5.02
CA ALA A 91 4.08 -11.45 5.88
C ALA A 91 5.04 -12.48 5.26
N GLU A 92 4.88 -12.75 3.97
CA GLU A 92 5.76 -13.67 3.24
C GLU A 92 7.21 -13.19 3.22
N THR A 93 7.40 -11.88 3.00
CA THR A 93 8.74 -11.27 2.99
C THR A 93 9.38 -11.35 4.37
N ALA A 94 8.63 -11.04 5.41
CA ALA A 94 9.12 -11.13 6.79
C ALA A 94 9.52 -12.57 7.12
N ASN A 95 8.73 -13.55 6.70
CA ASN A 95 9.05 -14.97 6.90
C ASN A 95 10.33 -15.36 6.17
N LYS A 96 10.54 -14.88 4.94
CA LYS A 96 11.76 -15.16 4.18
C LYS A 96 13.01 -14.58 4.84
N LEU A 97 12.88 -13.38 5.41
CA LEU A 97 14.02 -12.68 6.02
C LEU A 97 14.34 -13.16 7.43
N PHE A 98 13.30 -13.45 8.21
CA PHE A 98 13.45 -13.76 9.64
C PHE A 98 12.95 -15.16 9.97
N GLY A 99 12.52 -15.87 9.00
CA GLY A 99 11.76 -17.03 8.87
C GLY A 99 11.83 -18.06 9.87
N ALA A 100 10.70 -18.36 10.26
CA ALA A 100 10.50 -19.62 10.89
C ALA A 100 9.80 -20.50 9.88
#